data_ecbc6435a4d9044ce62fb76c94d6b219
#
_entry.id   ecbc6435a4d9044ce62fb76c94d6b219
#
_cell.length_a   1.000
_cell.length_b   1.000
_cell.length_c   1.000
_cell.angle_alpha   90.00
_cell.angle_beta   90.00
_cell.angle_gamma   90.00
#
_symmetry.space_group_name_H-M   'P 1'
#
loop_
_entity.id
_entity.type
_entity.pdbx_description
1 polymer ?
#
loop_
_entity_poly.entity_id
_entity_poly.type
_entity_poly.pdbx_seq_one_letter_code
_entity_poly.pdbx_strand_id
1 'polypeptide(L)'
;MKDITFQLGTPYANDFVRFAKAYIDQKSLRQVLTMAHGKIDGKMLYVQGADSHRAFKLALPLLSASVEHGEFLLSPPGGLFDKRSAYVEVTAGADATTYRSLSDSITLSVEKGDYPSLDSVWELKPADKASEKLETYFSPSLLASSLKAFDQKRPVKLTFTTDRAPVLITQGSAKAIVLPVRNPDKAAT
;
A
#
# COMPACT_ATOMS: atom_id res chain seq x y z
N MET A 1 17.75 15.60 -6.01
CA MET A 1 16.29 15.82 -5.94
C MET A 1 16.05 16.76 -4.78
N LYS A 2 15.20 17.80 -4.91
CA LYS A 2 14.85 18.67 -3.78
C LYS A 2 13.90 17.91 -2.84
N ASP A 3 14.12 18.04 -1.52
CA ASP A 3 13.25 17.39 -0.54
C ASP A 3 11.80 17.87 -0.67
N ILE A 4 10.87 16.95 -0.59
CA ILE A 4 9.43 17.19 -0.63
C ILE A 4 8.87 17.05 0.78
N THR A 5 8.30 18.13 1.32
CA THR A 5 7.66 18.11 2.65
C THR A 5 6.16 18.24 2.51
N PHE A 6 5.42 17.43 3.26
CA PHE A 6 3.95 17.45 3.29
C PHE A 6 3.41 17.02 4.66
N GLN A 7 2.14 17.33 4.91
CA GLN A 7 1.46 16.98 6.16
C GLN A 7 0.23 16.11 5.89
N LEU A 8 0.15 15.01 6.64
CA LEU A 8 -0.99 14.11 6.68
C LEU A 8 -1.69 14.19 8.03
N GLY A 9 -3.01 14.20 8.04
CA GLY A 9 -3.73 13.94 9.30
C GLY A 9 -3.31 12.59 9.88
N THR A 10 -3.13 12.51 11.21
CA THR A 10 -2.63 11.30 11.88
C THR A 10 -3.40 10.01 11.56
N PRO A 11 -4.75 10.03 11.40
CA PRO A 11 -5.48 8.83 10.97
C PRO A 11 -4.99 8.30 9.61
N TYR A 12 -4.73 9.19 8.64
CA TYR A 12 -4.26 8.82 7.29
C TYR A 12 -2.80 8.34 7.30
N ALA A 13 -1.95 8.97 8.12
CA ALA A 13 -0.58 8.49 8.33
C ALA A 13 -0.60 7.07 8.92
N ASN A 14 -1.48 6.80 9.88
CA ASN A 14 -1.65 5.48 10.48
C ASN A 14 -2.26 4.46 9.52
N ASP A 15 -3.12 4.89 8.58
CA ASP A 15 -3.59 4.01 7.48
C ASP A 15 -2.41 3.58 6.62
N PHE A 16 -1.55 4.51 6.21
CA PHE A 16 -0.33 4.17 5.47
C PHE A 16 0.53 3.15 6.22
N VAL A 17 0.79 3.36 7.52
CA VAL A 17 1.58 2.42 8.34
C VAL A 17 0.96 1.02 8.35
N ARG A 18 -0.37 0.91 8.53
CA ARG A 18 -1.05 -0.39 8.54
C ARG A 18 -0.93 -1.12 7.21
N PHE A 19 -1.15 -0.41 6.10
CA PHE A 19 -1.03 -1.00 4.77
C PHE A 19 0.41 -1.36 4.44
N ALA A 20 1.36 -0.49 4.71
CA ALA A 20 2.78 -0.77 4.48
C ALA A 20 3.23 -2.02 5.26
N LYS A 21 2.85 -2.13 6.54
CA LYS A 21 3.17 -3.32 7.37
C LYS A 21 2.55 -4.61 6.84
N ALA A 22 1.39 -4.54 6.20
CA ALA A 22 0.69 -5.72 5.69
C ALA A 22 1.18 -6.15 4.30
N TYR A 23 1.63 -5.21 3.47
CA TYR A 23 1.85 -5.42 2.03
C TYR A 23 3.28 -5.20 1.56
N ILE A 24 4.17 -4.70 2.40
CA ILE A 24 5.58 -4.50 2.08
C ILE A 24 6.42 -5.53 2.85
N ASP A 25 7.20 -6.32 2.12
CA ASP A 25 8.17 -7.23 2.73
C ASP A 25 9.49 -6.53 2.99
N GLN A 26 9.74 -6.19 4.27
CA GLN A 26 10.99 -5.54 4.71
C GLN A 26 12.25 -6.40 4.50
N LYS A 27 12.08 -7.67 4.15
CA LYS A 27 13.17 -8.63 3.87
C LYS A 27 13.30 -8.95 2.38
N SER A 28 12.61 -8.21 1.52
CA SER A 28 12.67 -8.42 0.08
C SER A 28 14.10 -8.32 -0.45
N LEU A 29 14.50 -9.26 -1.28
CA LEU A 29 15.79 -9.21 -1.99
C LEU A 29 15.86 -8.04 -2.99
N ARG A 30 14.72 -7.56 -3.46
CA ARG A 30 14.61 -6.32 -4.24
C ARG A 30 14.39 -5.17 -3.27
N GLN A 31 15.46 -4.52 -2.86
CA GLN A 31 15.43 -3.47 -1.84
C GLN A 31 14.39 -2.38 -2.13
N VAL A 32 14.20 -1.98 -3.39
CA VAL A 32 13.18 -0.98 -3.75
C VAL A 32 11.75 -1.41 -3.37
N LEU A 33 11.44 -2.71 -3.30
CA LEU A 33 10.14 -3.23 -2.83
C LEU A 33 9.98 -3.20 -1.31
N THR A 34 11.02 -2.83 -0.55
CA THR A 34 10.89 -2.53 0.89
C THR A 34 10.36 -1.11 1.12
N MET A 35 10.26 -0.31 0.05
CA MET A 35 9.75 1.05 0.04
C MET A 35 8.30 1.09 -0.43
N ALA A 36 7.64 2.22 -0.18
CA ALA A 36 6.41 2.60 -0.85
C ALA A 36 6.69 3.69 -1.88
N HIS A 37 5.98 3.67 -3.00
CA HIS A 37 6.01 4.75 -3.98
C HIS A 37 4.92 5.77 -3.65
N GLY A 38 5.30 7.02 -3.46
CA GLY A 38 4.44 8.16 -3.21
C GLY A 38 4.36 9.09 -4.43
N LYS A 39 3.14 9.56 -4.72
CA LYS A 39 2.87 10.56 -5.74
C LYS A 39 1.93 11.63 -5.18
N ILE A 40 2.39 12.88 -5.16
CA ILE A 40 1.53 14.03 -4.87
C ILE A 40 0.91 14.51 -6.18
N ASP A 41 -0.40 14.75 -6.14
CA ASP A 41 -1.16 15.38 -7.23
C ASP A 41 -2.20 16.33 -6.59
N GLY A 42 -1.91 17.61 -6.62
CA GLY A 42 -2.65 18.66 -5.93
C GLY A 42 -2.70 18.43 -4.42
N LYS A 43 -3.90 18.25 -3.89
CA LYS A 43 -4.16 18.02 -2.45
C LYS A 43 -4.22 16.54 -2.06
N MET A 44 -3.78 15.66 -2.93
CA MET A 44 -3.84 14.21 -2.68
C MET A 44 -2.43 13.59 -2.71
N LEU A 45 -2.19 12.70 -1.79
CA LEU A 45 -1.07 11.78 -1.82
C LEU A 45 -1.58 10.39 -2.23
N TYR A 46 -1.10 9.89 -3.34
CA TYR A 46 -1.28 8.51 -3.75
C TYR A 46 -0.07 7.71 -3.30
N VAL A 47 -0.30 6.68 -2.49
CA VAL A 47 0.76 5.79 -2.01
C VAL A 47 0.46 4.38 -2.46
N GLN A 48 1.45 3.70 -3.00
CA GLN A 48 1.35 2.30 -3.35
C GLN A 48 2.57 1.52 -2.87
N GLY A 49 2.36 0.24 -2.58
CA GLY A 49 3.41 -0.68 -2.19
C GLY A 49 3.02 -2.10 -2.55
N ALA A 50 4.02 -2.96 -2.67
CA ALA A 50 3.81 -4.35 -3.04
C ALA A 50 4.87 -5.27 -2.44
N ASP A 51 4.50 -6.53 -2.26
CA ASP A 51 5.40 -7.67 -2.18
C ASP A 51 5.19 -8.60 -3.40
N SER A 52 5.78 -9.78 -3.39
CA SER A 52 5.66 -10.75 -4.51
C SER A 52 4.23 -11.29 -4.70
N HIS A 53 3.32 -11.09 -3.74
CA HIS A 53 2.01 -11.73 -3.70
C HIS A 53 0.86 -10.76 -3.52
N ARG A 54 1.14 -9.52 -3.14
CA ARG A 54 0.13 -8.53 -2.77
C ARG A 54 0.58 -7.13 -3.16
N ALA A 55 -0.40 -6.25 -3.37
CA ALA A 55 -0.14 -4.81 -3.51
C ALA A 55 -1.27 -4.00 -2.85
N PHE A 56 -0.95 -2.76 -2.48
CA PHE A 56 -1.93 -1.80 -2.01
C PHE A 56 -1.79 -0.46 -2.74
N LYS A 57 -2.88 0.29 -2.77
CA LYS A 57 -2.95 1.68 -3.22
C LYS A 57 -3.87 2.47 -2.30
N LEU A 58 -3.38 3.58 -1.80
CA LEU A 58 -4.12 4.53 -0.96
C LEU A 58 -4.20 5.87 -1.66
N ALA A 59 -5.33 6.57 -1.51
CA ALA A 59 -5.46 7.98 -1.82
C ALA A 59 -5.75 8.72 -0.52
N LEU A 60 -4.80 9.53 -0.08
CA LEU A 60 -4.78 10.19 1.23
C LEU A 60 -4.84 11.70 1.04
N PRO A 61 -5.81 12.41 1.66
CA PRO A 61 -5.86 13.87 1.60
C PRO A 61 -4.69 14.49 2.37
N LEU A 62 -4.05 15.47 1.75
CA LEU A 62 -2.98 16.27 2.35
C LEU A 62 -3.57 17.47 3.08
N LEU A 63 -2.99 17.83 4.22
CA LEU A 63 -3.24 19.11 4.90
C LEU A 63 -2.42 20.21 4.24
N SER A 64 -1.18 19.92 3.86
CA SER A 64 -0.28 20.82 3.12
C SER A 64 0.78 20.02 2.38
N ALA A 65 1.38 20.64 1.35
CA ALA A 65 2.55 20.10 0.66
C ALA A 65 3.41 21.26 0.13
N SER A 66 4.73 21.04 0.04
CA SER A 66 5.70 21.99 -0.51
C SER A 66 5.71 22.02 -2.04
N VAL A 67 5.00 21.10 -2.69
CA VAL A 67 4.88 20.97 -4.13
C VAL A 67 3.44 20.61 -4.52
N GLU A 68 3.01 20.98 -5.71
CA GLU A 68 1.70 20.55 -6.26
C GLU A 68 1.78 19.16 -6.90
N HIS A 69 2.94 18.81 -7.48
CA HIS A 69 3.17 17.52 -8.12
C HIS A 69 4.56 17.02 -7.77
N GLY A 70 4.67 15.72 -7.52
CA GLY A 70 5.97 15.09 -7.26
C GLY A 70 5.84 13.61 -7.01
N GLU A 71 6.90 12.86 -7.34
CA GLU A 71 7.01 11.43 -7.10
C GLU A 71 8.27 11.14 -6.27
N PHE A 72 8.18 10.22 -5.34
CA PHE A 72 9.24 9.90 -4.40
C PHE A 72 9.06 8.50 -3.80
N LEU A 73 10.12 7.98 -3.20
CA LEU A 73 10.06 6.79 -2.37
C LEU A 73 9.88 7.15 -0.90
N LEU A 74 9.15 6.32 -0.19
CA LEU A 74 8.91 6.43 1.25
C LEU A 74 9.38 5.15 1.93
N SER A 75 10.27 5.27 2.89
CA SER A 75 10.56 4.18 3.82
C SER A 75 9.46 4.09 4.86
N PRO A 76 8.70 2.96 4.95
CA PRO A 76 7.58 2.87 5.86
C PRO A 76 8.02 2.87 7.33
N PRO A 77 7.36 3.65 8.21
CA PRO A 77 7.67 3.62 9.63
C PRO A 77 7.21 2.32 10.28
N GLY A 78 7.99 1.83 11.24
CA GLY A 78 7.74 0.54 11.92
C GLY A 78 6.56 0.54 12.91
N GLY A 79 6.04 1.71 13.29
CA GLY A 79 4.99 1.86 14.28
C GLY A 79 3.96 2.93 13.95
N LEU A 80 2.81 2.87 14.63
CA LEU A 80 1.74 3.87 14.52
C LEU A 80 2.15 5.16 15.24
N PHE A 81 1.71 6.28 14.69
CA PHE A 81 1.84 7.60 15.30
C PHE A 81 0.83 7.81 16.43
N ASP A 82 1.23 8.61 17.42
CA ASP A 82 0.36 8.95 18.57
C ASP A 82 -0.90 9.69 18.08
N LYS A 83 -2.05 9.17 18.50
CA LYS A 83 -3.36 9.74 18.14
C LYS A 83 -3.60 11.15 18.72
N ARG A 84 -2.79 11.58 19.70
CA ARG A 84 -2.84 12.96 20.24
C ARG A 84 -2.24 13.96 19.26
N SER A 85 -1.39 13.53 18.35
CA SER A 85 -0.91 14.37 17.26
C SER A 85 -2.03 14.60 16.25
N ALA A 86 -2.31 15.85 15.89
CA ALA A 86 -3.31 16.16 14.87
C ALA A 86 -2.83 15.75 13.47
N TYR A 87 -1.54 15.83 13.22
CA TYR A 87 -0.92 15.49 11.94
C TYR A 87 0.49 14.91 12.11
N VAL A 88 0.97 14.34 11.04
CA VAL A 88 2.35 13.90 10.86
C VAL A 88 2.93 14.68 9.68
N GLU A 89 4.05 15.37 9.90
CA GLU A 89 4.85 15.97 8.85
C GLU A 89 5.81 14.95 8.30
N VAL A 90 5.87 14.85 6.98
CA VAL A 90 6.73 13.92 6.26
C VAL A 90 7.66 14.70 5.35
N THR A 91 8.95 14.45 5.46
CA THR A 91 9.95 14.96 4.52
C THR A 91 10.55 13.79 3.76
N ALA A 92 10.25 13.72 2.44
CA ALA A 92 10.78 12.73 1.53
C ALA A 92 12.00 13.30 0.80
N GLY A 93 13.17 12.80 1.14
CA GLY A 93 14.44 13.13 0.52
C GLY A 93 14.96 11.99 -0.37
N ALA A 94 16.09 12.24 -1.05
CA ALA A 94 16.72 11.24 -1.92
C ALA A 94 17.28 10.03 -1.16
N ASP A 95 17.73 10.23 0.07
CA ASP A 95 18.44 9.21 0.85
C ASP A 95 17.71 8.86 2.15
N ALA A 96 16.70 9.63 2.55
CA ALA A 96 15.97 9.41 3.78
C ALA A 96 14.53 9.93 3.72
N THR A 97 13.65 9.27 4.48
CA THR A 97 12.32 9.77 4.84
C THR A 97 12.30 10.12 6.31
N THR A 98 11.89 11.34 6.65
CA THR A 98 11.70 11.79 8.03
C THR A 98 10.22 11.98 8.32
N TYR A 99 9.74 11.40 9.42
CA TYR A 99 8.40 11.58 9.96
C TYR A 99 8.48 12.32 11.28
N ARG A 100 7.73 13.40 11.42
CA ARG A 100 7.62 14.17 12.66
C ARG A 100 6.17 14.23 13.13
N SER A 101 5.96 13.88 14.38
CA SER A 101 4.70 14.06 15.09
C SER A 101 4.91 14.99 16.29
N LEU A 102 3.89 15.20 17.12
CA LEU A 102 3.97 16.09 18.29
C LEU A 102 5.13 15.71 19.25
N SER A 103 5.36 14.43 19.45
CA SER A 103 6.31 13.91 20.44
C SER A 103 7.51 13.19 19.85
N ASP A 104 7.46 12.80 18.58
CA ASP A 104 8.43 11.89 17.99
C ASP A 104 8.93 12.35 16.64
N SER A 105 10.20 12.06 16.36
CA SER A 105 10.81 12.21 15.04
C SER A 105 11.54 10.93 14.68
N ILE A 106 11.25 10.36 13.52
CA ILE A 106 11.87 9.14 13.02
C ILE A 106 12.42 9.43 11.64
N THR A 107 13.70 9.14 11.43
CA THR A 107 14.35 9.22 10.11
C THR A 107 14.77 7.81 9.68
N LEU A 108 14.37 7.44 8.49
CA LEU A 108 14.58 6.11 7.89
C LEU A 108 15.29 6.27 6.56
N SER A 109 16.25 5.39 6.26
CA SER A 109 16.94 5.37 4.98
C SER A 109 16.00 5.02 3.85
N VAL A 110 16.23 5.61 2.68
CA VAL A 110 15.52 5.28 1.44
C VAL A 110 16.47 4.54 0.52
N GLU A 111 16.03 3.38 0.04
CA GLU A 111 16.78 2.60 -0.94
C GLU A 111 16.67 3.24 -2.33
N LYS A 112 17.79 3.28 -3.04
CA LYS A 112 17.83 3.85 -4.40
C LYS A 112 17.35 2.82 -5.44
N GLY A 113 16.61 3.30 -6.41
CA GLY A 113 16.16 2.46 -7.53
C GLY A 113 14.83 2.94 -8.11
N ASP A 114 14.53 2.42 -9.27
CA ASP A 114 13.25 2.68 -9.94
C ASP A 114 12.18 1.74 -9.36
N TYR A 115 11.12 2.33 -8.82
CA TYR A 115 9.97 1.56 -8.35
C TYR A 115 9.23 0.97 -9.54
N PRO A 116 8.90 -0.32 -9.55
CA PRO A 116 8.20 -0.94 -10.67
C PRO A 116 6.82 -0.33 -10.84
N SER A 117 6.39 -0.09 -12.09
CA SER A 117 5.01 0.31 -12.34
C SER A 117 4.05 -0.80 -11.90
N LEU A 118 3.06 -0.44 -11.12
CA LEU A 118 1.96 -1.32 -10.70
C LEU A 118 0.67 -1.04 -11.47
N ASP A 119 0.68 -0.20 -12.50
CA ASP A 119 -0.54 0.25 -13.18
C ASP A 119 -1.31 -0.92 -13.78
N SER A 120 -0.63 -1.83 -14.47
CA SER A 120 -1.24 -3.03 -15.04
C SER A 120 -1.88 -3.97 -14.00
N VAL A 121 -1.39 -3.91 -12.77
CA VAL A 121 -1.89 -4.73 -11.66
C VAL A 121 -3.28 -4.26 -11.20
N TRP A 122 -3.59 -2.98 -11.36
CA TRP A 122 -4.87 -2.38 -10.98
C TRP A 122 -5.94 -2.49 -12.06
N GLU A 123 -5.55 -2.83 -13.30
CA GLU A 123 -6.45 -3.02 -14.44
C GLU A 123 -7.03 -4.44 -14.46
N LEU A 124 -7.84 -4.77 -13.46
CA LEU A 124 -8.55 -6.05 -13.44
C LEU A 124 -9.62 -6.04 -14.55
N LYS A 125 -9.37 -6.80 -15.63
CA LYS A 125 -10.37 -6.98 -16.69
C LYS A 125 -11.50 -7.87 -16.19
N PRO A 126 -12.77 -7.50 -16.38
CA PRO A 126 -13.90 -8.39 -16.13
C PRO A 126 -13.71 -9.69 -16.91
N ALA A 127 -14.18 -10.80 -16.38
CA ALA A 127 -14.24 -12.04 -17.14
C ALA A 127 -15.19 -11.86 -18.34
N ASP A 128 -14.75 -12.24 -19.53
CA ASP A 128 -15.57 -12.19 -20.75
C ASP A 128 -16.81 -13.09 -20.66
N LYS A 129 -16.79 -14.06 -19.76
CA LYS A 129 -17.94 -14.91 -19.41
C LYS A 129 -17.98 -15.09 -17.90
N ALA A 130 -19.14 -14.83 -17.30
CA ALA A 130 -19.40 -15.22 -15.92
C ALA A 130 -19.30 -16.76 -15.85
N SER A 131 -18.29 -17.27 -15.15
CA SER A 131 -18.20 -18.70 -14.84
C SER A 131 -19.31 -19.02 -13.85
N GLU A 132 -20.08 -20.07 -14.10
CA GLU A 132 -21.15 -20.52 -13.21
C GLU A 132 -20.61 -20.87 -11.81
N LYS A 133 -19.34 -21.20 -11.71
CA LYS A 133 -18.66 -21.51 -10.45
C LYS A 133 -17.24 -20.96 -10.47
N LEU A 134 -16.96 -20.04 -9.55
CA LEU A 134 -15.64 -19.46 -9.35
C LEU A 134 -14.99 -20.10 -8.12
N GLU A 135 -13.97 -20.92 -8.31
CA GLU A 135 -13.19 -21.51 -7.23
C GLU A 135 -11.77 -20.94 -7.27
N THR A 136 -11.40 -20.18 -6.24
CA THR A 136 -10.10 -19.54 -6.14
C THR A 136 -9.47 -19.84 -4.79
N TYR A 137 -8.19 -20.19 -4.79
CA TYR A 137 -7.45 -20.56 -3.59
C TYR A 137 -6.55 -19.42 -3.16
N PHE A 138 -6.57 -19.08 -1.88
CA PHE A 138 -5.70 -18.06 -1.30
C PHE A 138 -4.94 -18.64 -0.10
N SER A 139 -3.73 -18.12 0.13
CA SER A 139 -3.05 -18.35 1.39
C SER A 139 -3.85 -17.70 2.53
N PRO A 140 -4.30 -18.46 3.54
CA PRO A 140 -5.07 -17.90 4.66
C PRO A 140 -4.32 -16.79 5.40
N SER A 141 -3.01 -16.94 5.60
CA SER A 141 -2.18 -15.95 6.28
C SER A 141 -2.04 -14.65 5.49
N LEU A 142 -1.85 -14.73 4.17
CA LEU A 142 -1.77 -13.56 3.30
C LEU A 142 -3.10 -12.82 3.23
N LEU A 143 -4.21 -13.54 3.06
CA LEU A 143 -5.54 -12.93 3.02
C LEU A 143 -5.90 -12.29 4.36
N ALA A 144 -5.68 -12.99 5.47
CA ALA A 144 -5.97 -12.47 6.81
C ALA A 144 -5.14 -11.22 7.14
N SER A 145 -3.82 -11.22 6.84
CA SER A 145 -2.97 -10.04 7.07
C SER A 145 -3.36 -8.87 6.18
N SER A 146 -3.78 -9.14 4.94
CA SER A 146 -4.28 -8.13 4.02
C SER A 146 -5.56 -7.48 4.55
N LEU A 147 -6.52 -8.26 5.02
CA LEU A 147 -7.77 -7.76 5.57
C LEU A 147 -7.57 -6.94 6.86
N LYS A 148 -6.58 -7.28 7.68
CA LYS A 148 -6.26 -6.53 8.93
C LYS A 148 -5.77 -5.11 8.68
N ALA A 149 -5.29 -4.77 7.49
CA ALA A 149 -4.87 -3.41 7.16
C ALA A 149 -6.05 -2.43 7.04
N PHE A 150 -7.23 -2.93 6.68
CA PHE A 150 -8.45 -2.14 6.54
C PHE A 150 -9.08 -1.80 7.89
N ASP A 151 -10.00 -0.84 7.91
CA ASP A 151 -10.79 -0.51 9.10
C ASP A 151 -11.72 -1.68 9.45
N GLN A 152 -11.46 -2.30 10.60
CA GLN A 152 -12.18 -3.50 11.04
C GLN A 152 -13.64 -3.26 11.43
N LYS A 153 -14.05 -2.00 11.56
CA LYS A 153 -15.44 -1.60 11.88
C LYS A 153 -16.32 -1.43 10.64
N ARG A 154 -15.73 -1.51 9.45
CA ARG A 154 -16.43 -1.26 8.19
C ARG A 154 -16.28 -2.47 7.27
N PRO A 155 -17.30 -2.79 6.46
CA PRO A 155 -17.20 -3.88 5.51
C PRO A 155 -16.18 -3.55 4.40
N VAL A 156 -15.52 -4.57 3.89
CA VAL A 156 -14.72 -4.52 2.66
C VAL A 156 -15.49 -5.16 1.51
N LYS A 157 -15.30 -4.66 0.30
CA LYS A 157 -15.80 -5.29 -0.91
C LYS A 157 -14.69 -6.16 -1.49
N LEU A 158 -14.98 -7.43 -1.73
CA LEU A 158 -14.12 -8.35 -2.48
C LEU A 158 -14.65 -8.47 -3.92
N THR A 159 -13.79 -8.27 -4.90
CA THR A 159 -14.15 -8.42 -6.32
C THR A 159 -13.25 -9.48 -6.92
N PHE A 160 -13.89 -10.52 -7.48
CA PHE A 160 -13.25 -11.61 -8.21
C PHE A 160 -13.60 -11.45 -9.69
N THR A 161 -12.61 -11.63 -10.56
CA THR A 161 -12.81 -11.52 -12.01
C THR A 161 -12.70 -12.89 -12.70
N THR A 162 -11.70 -13.69 -12.30
CA THR A 162 -11.54 -15.08 -12.77
C THR A 162 -10.96 -15.92 -11.62
N ASP A 163 -10.92 -17.24 -11.80
CA ASP A 163 -10.31 -18.19 -10.85
C ASP A 163 -8.79 -18.01 -10.67
N ARG A 164 -8.13 -17.34 -11.63
CA ARG A 164 -6.67 -17.11 -11.63
C ARG A 164 -6.30 -15.64 -11.44
N ALA A 165 -7.27 -14.75 -11.44
CA ALA A 165 -7.01 -13.34 -11.22
C ALA A 165 -6.83 -13.00 -9.73
N PRO A 166 -6.09 -11.93 -9.41
CA PRO A 166 -6.04 -11.41 -8.06
C PRO A 166 -7.44 -11.06 -7.55
N VAL A 167 -7.68 -11.24 -6.24
CA VAL A 167 -8.84 -10.62 -5.61
C VAL A 167 -8.55 -9.14 -5.35
N LEU A 168 -9.44 -8.27 -5.79
CA LEU A 168 -9.44 -6.86 -5.45
C LEU A 168 -10.24 -6.63 -4.17
N ILE A 169 -9.61 -6.04 -3.17
CA ILE A 169 -10.20 -5.65 -1.88
C ILE A 169 -10.33 -4.14 -1.87
N THR A 170 -11.53 -3.62 -1.61
CA THR A 170 -11.75 -2.17 -1.56
C THR A 170 -12.51 -1.74 -0.33
N GLN A 171 -12.15 -0.57 0.23
CA GLN A 171 -12.87 0.11 1.31
C GLN A 171 -12.59 1.63 1.20
N GLY A 172 -13.60 2.39 0.78
CA GLY A 172 -13.40 3.81 0.49
C GLY A 172 -12.36 4.03 -0.62
N SER A 173 -11.35 4.85 -0.34
CA SER A 173 -10.23 5.14 -1.24
C SER A 173 -9.09 4.10 -1.18
N ALA A 174 -9.13 3.19 -0.20
CA ALA A 174 -8.13 2.15 -0.05
C ALA A 174 -8.44 0.98 -0.99
N LYS A 175 -7.43 0.52 -1.71
CA LYS A 175 -7.47 -0.65 -2.59
C LYS A 175 -6.31 -1.57 -2.28
N ALA A 176 -6.56 -2.86 -2.33
CA ALA A 176 -5.52 -3.86 -2.25
C ALA A 176 -5.83 -5.04 -3.16
N ILE A 177 -4.80 -5.75 -3.57
CA ILE A 177 -4.92 -7.02 -4.28
C ILE A 177 -4.14 -8.10 -3.56
N VAL A 178 -4.64 -9.32 -3.69
CA VAL A 178 -3.97 -10.54 -3.22
C VAL A 178 -3.99 -11.55 -4.37
N LEU A 179 -2.82 -12.08 -4.71
CA LEU A 179 -2.69 -13.10 -5.74
C LEU A 179 -3.23 -14.45 -5.23
N PRO A 180 -3.93 -15.21 -6.09
CA PRO A 180 -4.33 -16.57 -5.76
C PRO A 180 -3.08 -17.50 -5.68
N VAL A 181 -3.23 -18.58 -4.93
CA VAL A 181 -2.25 -19.68 -4.90
C VAL A 181 -2.76 -20.83 -5.79
N ARG A 182 -1.83 -21.69 -6.24
CA ARG A 182 -2.21 -22.89 -6.99
C ARG A 182 -3.07 -23.81 -6.10
N ASN A 183 -4.04 -24.48 -6.72
CA ASN A 183 -4.79 -25.54 -6.05
C ASN A 183 -3.83 -26.67 -5.65
N PRO A 184 -3.68 -27.01 -4.36
CA PRO A 184 -2.77 -28.08 -3.92
C PRO A 184 -3.18 -29.45 -4.48
N ASP A 185 -4.48 -29.70 -4.70
CA ASP A 185 -4.98 -30.99 -5.18
C ASP A 185 -4.69 -31.24 -6.67
N LYS A 186 -4.36 -30.18 -7.44
CA LYS A 186 -3.99 -30.27 -8.87
C LYS A 186 -2.48 -30.26 -9.10
N ALA A 187 -1.66 -30.14 -8.08
CA ALA A 187 -0.20 -30.13 -8.19
C ALA A 187 0.42 -31.54 -8.19
N ALA A 188 -0.39 -32.59 -8.04
CA ALA A 188 0.05 -34.00 -7.91
C ALA A 188 -0.20 -34.85 -9.17
N THR A 189 -0.50 -34.22 -10.34
CA THR A 189 -0.66 -34.93 -11.63
C THR A 189 0.34 -34.46 -12.66
#